data_b39f3f8db9b9aac01aae24daa9b32115
#
_entry.id   b39f3f8db9b9aac01aae24daa9b32115
#
_cell.length_a   1.000
_cell.length_b   1.000
_cell.length_c   1.000
_cell.angle_alpha   90.00
_cell.angle_beta   90.00
_cell.angle_gamma   90.00
#
_symmetry.space_group_name_H-M   'P 1'
#
loop_
_entity.id
_entity.type
_entity.pdbx_description
1 polymer ?
#
loop_
_entity_poly.entity_id
_entity_poly.type
_entity_poly.pdbx_seq_one_letter_code
_entity_poly.pdbx_strand_id
1 'polypeptide(L)'
;RSVDFVSMHTYAFHDTHYNPSFWNLDAIPENEDKQDTIKQAIKRAVDYELNQFDSVKKYVHEIDPSKEVHIGETGWSSVASDLYGYGGTEAADEYKLGLYYQMISDICYSMSLTCFYFSAFNEPWKDSTNENGSENHFGLFTVEGKAKYPLWEQVDNGVFNNLTRGGNPIEKTYNGNFEALLKDSNIPPITIKEE
;
A
#
# COMPACT_ATOMS: atom_id res chain seq x y z
N ARG A 1 3.44 33.07 12.83
CA ARG A 1 2.72 32.51 11.67
C ARG A 1 1.93 31.33 12.19
N SER A 2 0.63 31.30 11.90
CA SER A 2 -0.25 30.16 12.21
C SER A 2 -0.30 29.23 11.00
N VAL A 3 -0.40 27.92 11.26
CA VAL A 3 -0.80 26.91 10.28
C VAL A 3 -2.22 26.46 10.58
N ASP A 4 -2.98 26.04 9.58
CA ASP A 4 -4.37 25.60 9.78
C ASP A 4 -4.41 24.12 10.20
N PHE A 5 -3.56 23.29 9.59
CA PHE A 5 -3.39 21.86 9.89
C PHE A 5 -1.94 21.42 9.60
N VAL A 6 -1.59 20.23 10.02
CA VAL A 6 -0.34 19.56 9.68
C VAL A 6 -0.64 18.37 8.77
N SER A 7 0.03 18.29 7.63
CA SER A 7 -0.06 17.17 6.70
C SER A 7 1.26 16.42 6.71
N MET A 8 1.23 15.14 7.04
CA MET A 8 2.40 14.28 7.02
C MET A 8 2.32 13.25 5.89
N HIS A 9 3.47 12.88 5.34
CA HIS A 9 3.60 11.74 4.45
C HIS A 9 4.17 10.57 5.24
N THR A 10 3.59 9.40 5.09
CA THR A 10 4.04 8.19 5.76
C THR A 10 3.84 6.98 4.85
N TYR A 11 4.89 6.17 4.69
CA TYR A 11 4.92 5.05 3.76
C TYR A 11 5.58 3.83 4.39
N ALA A 12 4.78 2.99 5.03
CA ALA A 12 5.27 1.72 5.56
C ALA A 12 5.88 0.82 4.47
N PHE A 13 5.51 1.02 3.21
CA PHE A 13 6.10 0.32 2.08
C PHE A 13 7.63 0.52 2.01
N HIS A 14 8.12 1.75 2.05
CA HIS A 14 9.56 2.04 2.03
C HIS A 14 10.27 1.55 3.29
N ASP A 15 9.58 1.63 4.42
CA ASP A 15 10.10 1.20 5.71
C ASP A 15 10.24 -0.33 5.80
N THR A 16 9.65 -1.12 4.91
CA THR A 16 9.94 -2.56 4.81
C THR A 16 11.42 -2.85 4.58
N HIS A 17 12.13 -1.92 3.93
CA HIS A 17 13.58 -1.98 3.73
C HIS A 17 14.36 -1.34 4.89
N TYR A 18 13.96 -0.15 5.33
CA TYR A 18 14.72 0.63 6.32
C TYR A 18 14.49 0.16 7.75
N ASN A 19 13.34 -0.43 8.06
CA ASN A 19 12.95 -0.93 9.37
C ASN A 19 12.32 -2.33 9.26
N PRO A 20 13.08 -3.35 8.80
CA PRO A 20 12.53 -4.67 8.49
C PRO A 20 11.98 -5.42 9.73
N SER A 21 12.25 -4.95 10.95
CA SER A 21 11.79 -5.62 12.18
C SER A 21 10.28 -5.75 12.31
N PHE A 22 9.49 -4.85 11.69
CA PHE A 22 8.03 -4.99 11.66
C PHE A 22 7.54 -5.83 10.46
N TRP A 23 8.38 -5.96 9.42
CA TRP A 23 7.99 -6.58 8.15
C TRP A 23 8.39 -8.04 8.03
N ASN A 24 9.66 -8.37 8.33
CA ASN A 24 10.20 -9.71 8.22
C ASN A 24 9.46 -10.69 9.15
N LEU A 25 9.52 -11.96 8.80
CA LEU A 25 9.04 -13.07 9.63
C LEU A 25 10.17 -13.62 10.50
N ASP A 26 9.87 -14.03 11.74
CA ASP A 26 10.82 -14.76 12.60
C ASP A 26 11.00 -16.22 12.15
N ALA A 27 9.95 -16.80 11.59
CA ALA A 27 9.91 -18.14 11.00
C ALA A 27 8.74 -18.24 10.01
N ILE A 28 8.74 -19.28 9.15
CA ILE A 28 7.54 -19.61 8.37
C ILE A 28 6.50 -20.17 9.36
N PRO A 29 5.28 -19.58 9.41
CA PRO A 29 4.24 -20.05 10.31
C PRO A 29 3.84 -21.49 9.96
N GLU A 30 3.87 -22.39 10.94
CA GLU A 30 3.35 -23.75 10.75
C GLU A 30 1.81 -23.69 10.69
N ASN A 31 1.22 -24.30 9.67
CA ASN A 31 -0.23 -24.39 9.45
C ASN A 31 -0.97 -23.09 9.13
N GLU A 32 -0.29 -22.00 8.86
CA GLU A 32 -0.92 -20.81 8.26
C GLU A 32 -0.86 -20.88 6.73
N ASP A 33 -1.93 -20.43 6.09
CA ASP A 33 -1.89 -20.29 4.65
C ASP A 33 -1.17 -18.99 4.23
N LYS A 34 -0.79 -18.92 2.96
CA LYS A 34 -0.08 -17.78 2.40
C LYS A 34 -0.85 -16.46 2.56
N GLN A 35 -2.17 -16.49 2.43
CA GLN A 35 -3.01 -15.29 2.51
C GLN A 35 -3.01 -14.73 3.93
N ASP A 36 -3.17 -15.60 4.94
CA ASP A 36 -3.17 -15.19 6.34
C ASP A 36 -1.80 -14.64 6.75
N THR A 37 -0.71 -15.28 6.35
CA THR A 37 0.66 -14.80 6.59
C THR A 37 0.87 -13.41 5.99
N ILE A 38 0.47 -13.18 4.73
CA ILE A 38 0.58 -11.89 4.07
C ILE A 38 -0.31 -10.84 4.76
N LYS A 39 -1.55 -11.21 5.09
CA LYS A 39 -2.49 -10.31 5.75
C LYS A 39 -1.98 -9.83 7.10
N GLN A 40 -1.37 -10.71 7.89
CA GLN A 40 -0.75 -10.34 9.16
C GLN A 40 0.45 -9.41 8.97
N ALA A 41 1.27 -9.65 7.94
CA ALA A 41 2.39 -8.77 7.62
C ALA A 41 1.92 -7.37 7.22
N ILE A 42 0.91 -7.26 6.38
CA ILE A 42 0.30 -5.96 6.01
C ILE A 42 -0.31 -5.28 7.23
N LYS A 43 -0.95 -6.04 8.12
CA LYS A 43 -1.45 -5.46 9.37
C LYS A 43 -0.32 -4.86 10.22
N ARG A 44 0.82 -5.54 10.36
CA ARG A 44 1.98 -4.97 11.09
C ARG A 44 2.50 -3.70 10.43
N ALA A 45 2.52 -3.65 9.08
CA ALA A 45 2.92 -2.46 8.35
C ALA A 45 1.97 -1.28 8.61
N VAL A 46 0.68 -1.52 8.60
CA VAL A 46 -0.34 -0.50 8.92
C VAL A 46 -0.21 -0.06 10.39
N ASP A 47 -0.04 -0.99 11.32
CA ASP A 47 0.16 -0.67 12.75
C ASP A 47 1.43 0.20 12.94
N TYR A 48 2.51 -0.12 12.21
CA TYR A 48 3.74 0.67 12.23
C TYR A 48 3.52 2.11 11.73
N GLU A 49 2.80 2.28 10.63
CA GLU A 49 2.46 3.57 10.07
C GLU A 49 1.59 4.41 11.01
N LEU A 50 0.59 3.79 11.63
CA LEU A 50 -0.26 4.47 12.62
C LEU A 50 0.53 4.91 13.85
N ASN A 51 1.53 4.15 14.28
CA ASN A 51 2.43 4.57 15.36
C ASN A 51 3.26 5.80 14.98
N GLN A 52 3.69 5.91 13.71
CA GLN A 52 4.35 7.14 13.21
C GLN A 52 3.37 8.32 13.22
N PHE A 53 2.15 8.12 12.72
CA PHE A 53 1.09 9.13 12.72
C PHE A 53 0.78 9.61 14.15
N ASP A 54 0.57 8.71 15.09
CA ASP A 54 0.25 9.04 16.48
C ASP A 54 1.40 9.81 17.16
N SER A 55 2.65 9.47 16.83
CA SER A 55 3.82 10.18 17.33
C SER A 55 3.87 11.63 16.86
N VAL A 56 3.59 11.87 15.57
CA VAL A 56 3.51 13.23 15.00
C VAL A 56 2.32 13.98 15.59
N LYS A 57 1.15 13.35 15.67
CA LYS A 57 -0.06 13.95 16.24
C LYS A 57 0.15 14.38 17.68
N LYS A 58 0.77 13.52 18.50
CA LYS A 58 1.10 13.84 19.88
C LYS A 58 1.99 15.06 19.96
N TYR A 59 3.06 15.11 19.16
CA TYR A 59 3.97 16.27 19.14
C TYR A 59 3.26 17.56 18.73
N VAL A 60 2.41 17.52 17.71
CA VAL A 60 1.62 18.67 17.26
C VAL A 60 0.69 19.16 18.38
N HIS A 61 0.00 18.21 19.04
CA HIS A 61 -0.96 18.55 20.10
C HIS A 61 -0.30 19.04 21.40
N GLU A 62 0.96 18.71 21.66
CA GLU A 62 1.75 19.33 22.74
C GLU A 62 2.00 20.82 22.48
N ILE A 63 2.04 21.25 21.21
CA ILE A 63 2.24 22.65 20.82
C ILE A 63 0.89 23.37 20.72
N ASP A 64 -0.07 22.79 20.00
CA ASP A 64 -1.42 23.33 19.80
C ASP A 64 -2.44 22.17 19.62
N PRO A 65 -3.19 21.84 20.66
CA PRO A 65 -4.14 20.72 20.63
C PRO A 65 -5.35 20.94 19.70
N SER A 66 -5.54 22.16 19.20
CA SER A 66 -6.61 22.49 18.24
C SER A 66 -6.26 22.15 16.79
N LYS A 67 -5.02 21.78 16.50
CA LYS A 67 -4.56 21.53 15.14
C LYS A 67 -4.89 20.11 14.69
N GLU A 68 -5.49 20.01 13.51
CA GLU A 68 -5.68 18.73 12.85
C GLU A 68 -4.36 18.21 12.27
N VAL A 69 -4.21 16.90 12.28
CA VAL A 69 -3.09 16.19 11.61
C VAL A 69 -3.69 15.24 10.59
N HIS A 70 -3.26 15.37 9.35
CA HIS A 70 -3.72 14.59 8.22
C HIS A 70 -2.61 13.67 7.71
N ILE A 71 -2.97 12.52 7.14
CA ILE A 71 -2.09 11.75 6.29
C ILE A 71 -2.21 12.33 4.87
N GLY A 72 -1.24 13.17 4.49
CA GLY A 72 -1.23 13.88 3.22
C GLY A 72 -0.79 13.01 2.05
N GLU A 73 -0.01 11.98 2.33
CA GLU A 73 0.30 10.91 1.38
C GLU A 73 0.59 9.61 2.11
N THR A 74 0.05 8.53 1.57
CA THR A 74 0.44 7.16 1.86
C THR A 74 0.11 6.27 0.68
N GLY A 75 0.73 5.09 0.59
CA GLY A 75 0.46 4.16 -0.51
C GLY A 75 1.34 2.93 -0.48
N TRP A 76 1.07 2.02 -1.41
CA TRP A 76 1.79 0.76 -1.56
C TRP A 76 2.02 0.45 -3.04
N SER A 77 3.23 0.03 -3.42
CA SER A 77 3.53 -0.33 -4.79
C SER A 77 3.09 -1.76 -5.13
N SER A 78 2.62 -1.96 -6.36
CA SER A 78 2.26 -3.28 -6.88
C SER A 78 3.39 -3.96 -7.66
N VAL A 79 4.52 -3.30 -7.87
CA VAL A 79 5.66 -3.83 -8.61
C VAL A 79 6.92 -3.68 -7.79
N ALA A 80 7.72 -4.73 -7.76
CA ALA A 80 8.98 -4.79 -7.06
C ALA A 80 10.04 -3.91 -7.69
N SER A 81 10.90 -3.37 -6.83
CA SER A 81 12.22 -2.88 -7.20
C SER A 81 13.29 -3.69 -6.45
N ASP A 82 14.55 -3.42 -6.71
CA ASP A 82 15.66 -4.10 -6.04
C ASP A 82 15.65 -3.92 -4.52
N LEU A 83 15.03 -2.84 -4.01
CA LEU A 83 14.95 -2.52 -2.59
C LEU A 83 13.62 -2.93 -1.94
N TYR A 84 12.50 -2.74 -2.65
CA TYR A 84 11.17 -2.76 -2.06
C TYR A 84 10.28 -3.86 -2.65
N GLY A 85 10.77 -5.07 -2.81
CA GLY A 85 9.96 -6.14 -3.34
C GLY A 85 10.75 -7.39 -3.64
N TYR A 86 10.45 -8.02 -4.79
CA TYR A 86 11.09 -9.28 -5.18
C TYR A 86 12.62 -9.14 -5.23
N GLY A 87 13.32 -10.04 -4.56
CA GLY A 87 14.78 -9.99 -4.40
C GLY A 87 15.28 -9.05 -3.30
N GLY A 88 14.38 -8.25 -2.68
CA GLY A 88 14.64 -7.39 -1.53
C GLY A 88 13.71 -7.72 -0.38
N THR A 89 12.74 -6.84 -0.11
CA THR A 89 11.79 -7.01 1.01
C THR A 89 10.59 -7.91 0.68
N GLU A 90 10.43 -8.32 -0.56
CA GLU A 90 9.24 -9.03 -1.08
C GLU A 90 7.91 -8.35 -0.75
N ALA A 91 7.94 -7.03 -0.57
CA ALA A 91 6.78 -6.24 -0.17
C ALA A 91 5.87 -5.85 -1.35
N ALA A 92 6.43 -5.71 -2.56
CA ALA A 92 5.70 -5.17 -3.69
C ALA A 92 5.00 -6.28 -4.49
N ASP A 93 3.69 -6.32 -4.41
CA ASP A 93 2.79 -6.99 -5.35
C ASP A 93 1.38 -6.41 -5.24
N GLU A 94 0.54 -6.75 -6.21
CA GLU A 94 -0.80 -6.16 -6.30
C GLU A 94 -1.73 -6.66 -5.18
N TYR A 95 -1.54 -7.89 -4.68
CA TYR A 95 -2.34 -8.42 -3.57
C TYR A 95 -2.09 -7.64 -2.29
N LYS A 96 -0.81 -7.36 -1.97
CA LYS A 96 -0.41 -6.55 -0.81
C LYS A 96 -0.87 -5.10 -0.93
N LEU A 97 -0.74 -4.49 -2.12
CA LEU A 97 -1.31 -3.18 -2.39
C LEU A 97 -2.81 -3.15 -2.05
N GLY A 98 -3.55 -4.19 -2.47
CA GLY A 98 -4.97 -4.29 -2.20
C GLY A 98 -5.31 -4.39 -0.71
N LEU A 99 -4.61 -5.26 0.02
CA LEU A 99 -4.79 -5.42 1.46
C LEU A 99 -4.45 -4.13 2.22
N TYR A 100 -3.34 -3.50 1.85
CA TYR A 100 -2.92 -2.25 2.47
C TYR A 100 -3.96 -1.14 2.24
N TYR A 101 -4.36 -0.93 0.97
CA TYR A 101 -5.39 0.07 0.63
C TYR A 101 -6.68 -0.12 1.43
N GLN A 102 -7.17 -1.36 1.52
CA GLN A 102 -8.39 -1.66 2.26
C GLN A 102 -8.21 -1.35 3.74
N MET A 103 -7.15 -1.85 4.39
CA MET A 103 -6.93 -1.64 5.81
C MET A 103 -6.75 -0.17 6.17
N ILE A 104 -5.92 0.58 5.44
CA ILE A 104 -5.69 2.00 5.74
C ILE A 104 -6.95 2.84 5.48
N SER A 105 -7.71 2.52 4.43
CA SER A 105 -8.98 3.21 4.12
C SER A 105 -10.01 3.00 5.21
N ASP A 106 -10.19 1.76 5.69
CA ASP A 106 -11.13 1.42 6.77
C ASP A 106 -10.76 2.13 8.08
N ILE A 107 -9.48 2.20 8.39
CA ILE A 107 -8.98 2.89 9.58
C ILE A 107 -9.20 4.39 9.45
N CYS A 108 -8.81 5.00 8.35
CA CYS A 108 -9.00 6.43 8.12
C CYS A 108 -10.49 6.81 8.21
N TYR A 109 -11.36 5.99 7.62
CA TYR A 109 -12.80 6.20 7.73
C TYR A 109 -13.31 6.06 9.17
N SER A 110 -12.92 5.01 9.88
CA SER A 110 -13.37 4.76 11.25
C SER A 110 -12.91 5.82 12.26
N MET A 111 -11.72 6.38 12.03
CA MET A 111 -11.14 7.44 12.85
C MET A 111 -11.57 8.85 12.42
N SER A 112 -12.35 9.00 11.35
CA SER A 112 -12.62 10.28 10.69
C SER A 112 -11.34 11.05 10.36
N LEU A 113 -10.29 10.34 9.95
CA LEU A 113 -8.98 10.88 9.62
C LEU A 113 -8.92 11.22 8.13
N THR A 114 -8.49 12.44 7.82
CA THR A 114 -8.21 12.82 6.42
C THR A 114 -6.96 12.12 5.93
N CYS A 115 -7.13 11.24 4.93
CA CYS A 115 -6.07 10.47 4.31
C CYS A 115 -6.12 10.61 2.79
N PHE A 116 -4.96 10.83 2.17
CA PHE A 116 -4.82 10.83 0.72
C PHE A 116 -3.96 9.64 0.30
N TYR A 117 -4.59 8.72 -0.42
CA TYR A 117 -3.88 7.58 -0.98
C TYR A 117 -3.16 7.97 -2.27
N PHE A 118 -1.91 7.66 -2.34
CA PHE A 118 -1.07 7.81 -3.53
C PHE A 118 -0.93 6.44 -4.20
N SER A 119 -1.48 6.23 -5.44
CA SER A 119 -2.16 7.21 -6.26
C SER A 119 -3.33 6.58 -7.04
N ALA A 120 -4.06 7.38 -7.79
CA ALA A 120 -5.17 6.83 -8.60
C ALA A 120 -4.65 5.96 -9.75
N PHE A 121 -3.63 6.40 -10.49
CA PHE A 121 -3.07 5.69 -11.64
C PHE A 121 -1.57 5.46 -11.47
N ASN A 122 -1.06 4.41 -12.10
CA ASN A 122 0.38 4.24 -12.27
C ASN A 122 0.99 5.45 -12.98
N GLU A 123 2.20 5.86 -12.57
CA GLU A 123 2.87 7.09 -13.00
C GLU A 123 4.26 6.81 -13.60
N PRO A 124 4.35 6.30 -14.86
CA PRO A 124 5.59 5.82 -15.46
C PRO A 124 6.69 6.90 -15.64
N TRP A 125 6.35 8.16 -15.39
CA TRP A 125 7.32 9.27 -15.42
C TRP A 125 8.12 9.43 -14.12
N LYS A 126 7.71 8.80 -13.02
CA LYS A 126 8.37 8.93 -11.70
C LYS A 126 9.77 8.30 -11.70
N ASP A 127 9.89 7.13 -12.33
CA ASP A 127 11.17 6.47 -12.59
C ASP A 127 11.25 6.09 -14.08
N SER A 128 11.41 7.09 -14.93
CA SER A 128 11.36 6.94 -16.39
C SER A 128 12.53 6.13 -16.98
N THR A 129 13.60 5.92 -16.21
CA THR A 129 14.75 5.11 -16.59
C THR A 129 14.61 3.64 -16.20
N ASN A 130 13.67 3.32 -15.33
CA ASN A 130 13.39 1.98 -14.87
C ASN A 130 11.87 1.72 -14.93
N GLU A 131 11.39 1.19 -16.04
CA GLU A 131 9.97 0.92 -16.26
C GLU A 131 9.35 0.05 -15.17
N ASN A 132 10.13 -0.87 -14.59
CA ASN A 132 9.72 -1.75 -13.50
C ASN A 132 10.09 -1.20 -12.09
N GLY A 133 10.44 0.07 -11.99
CA GLY A 133 10.68 0.71 -10.70
C GLY A 133 9.41 0.82 -9.87
N SER A 134 9.52 0.54 -8.57
CA SER A 134 8.35 0.58 -7.66
C SER A 134 7.62 1.92 -7.67
N GLU A 135 8.35 3.03 -7.85
CA GLU A 135 7.79 4.39 -7.87
C GLU A 135 6.75 4.61 -8.99
N ASN A 136 6.83 3.84 -10.08
CA ASN A 136 5.89 3.93 -11.20
C ASN A 136 4.55 3.24 -10.91
N HIS A 137 4.40 2.45 -9.83
CA HIS A 137 3.36 1.43 -9.72
C HIS A 137 2.48 1.52 -8.45
N PHE A 138 2.39 2.71 -7.85
CA PHE A 138 1.52 2.96 -6.69
C PHE A 138 0.04 3.12 -7.04
N GLY A 139 -0.31 3.25 -8.32
CA GLY A 139 -1.69 3.47 -8.75
C GLY A 139 -2.65 2.34 -8.39
N LEU A 140 -3.90 2.70 -8.08
CA LEU A 140 -5.03 1.76 -7.98
C LEU A 140 -5.50 1.27 -9.35
N PHE A 141 -5.16 2.02 -10.40
CA PHE A 141 -5.32 1.63 -11.80
C PHE A 141 -3.97 1.57 -12.51
N THR A 142 -3.89 0.71 -13.52
CA THR A 142 -2.76 0.76 -14.46
C THR A 142 -2.81 2.03 -15.31
N VAL A 143 -1.77 2.27 -16.11
CA VAL A 143 -1.75 3.41 -17.07
C VAL A 143 -2.91 3.31 -18.07
N GLU A 144 -3.23 2.10 -18.51
CA GLU A 144 -4.30 1.79 -19.47
C GLU A 144 -5.71 1.83 -18.84
N GLY A 145 -5.78 1.93 -17.49
CA GLY A 145 -7.04 2.01 -16.77
C GLY A 145 -7.57 0.68 -16.25
N LYS A 146 -6.79 -0.41 -16.26
CA LYS A 146 -7.21 -1.63 -15.57
C LYS A 146 -7.26 -1.40 -14.07
N ALA A 147 -8.36 -1.77 -13.45
CA ALA A 147 -8.56 -1.71 -12.01
C ALA A 147 -7.77 -2.82 -11.32
N LYS A 148 -6.89 -2.45 -10.39
CA LYS A 148 -6.17 -3.41 -9.55
C LYS A 148 -7.08 -4.03 -8.49
N TYR A 149 -6.59 -5.05 -7.82
CA TYR A 149 -7.32 -5.90 -6.87
C TYR A 149 -8.24 -5.15 -5.90
N PRO A 150 -7.83 -4.05 -5.25
CA PRO A 150 -8.70 -3.35 -4.30
C PRO A 150 -9.98 -2.77 -4.92
N LEU A 151 -10.03 -2.64 -6.24
CA LEU A 151 -11.16 -2.08 -6.98
C LEU A 151 -11.98 -3.13 -7.77
N TRP A 152 -11.65 -4.42 -7.64
CA TRP A 152 -12.36 -5.45 -8.40
C TRP A 152 -13.85 -5.55 -8.05
N GLU A 153 -14.19 -5.40 -6.79
CA GLU A 153 -15.59 -5.39 -6.36
C GLU A 153 -16.36 -4.21 -6.98
N GLN A 154 -15.75 -3.04 -7.06
CA GLN A 154 -16.34 -1.87 -7.67
C GLN A 154 -16.56 -2.06 -9.18
N VAL A 155 -15.66 -2.80 -9.87
CA VAL A 155 -15.87 -3.19 -11.27
C VAL A 155 -17.08 -4.12 -11.37
N ASP A 156 -17.19 -5.16 -10.52
CA ASP A 156 -18.31 -6.10 -10.50
C ASP A 156 -19.65 -5.42 -10.21
N ASN A 157 -19.62 -4.44 -9.31
CA ASN A 157 -20.80 -3.65 -8.96
C ASN A 157 -21.14 -2.56 -10.00
N GLY A 158 -20.38 -2.48 -11.10
CA GLY A 158 -20.66 -1.57 -12.20
C GLY A 158 -20.37 -0.09 -11.91
N VAL A 159 -19.61 0.22 -10.87
CA VAL A 159 -19.24 1.60 -10.49
C VAL A 159 -18.56 2.33 -11.64
N PHE A 160 -17.81 1.60 -12.47
CA PHE A 160 -17.07 2.16 -13.60
C PHE A 160 -17.76 1.95 -14.95
N ASN A 161 -19.03 1.55 -14.96
CA ASN A 161 -19.79 1.37 -16.21
C ASN A 161 -19.81 2.67 -17.02
N ASN A 162 -19.56 2.54 -18.33
CA ASN A 162 -19.45 3.65 -19.28
C ASN A 162 -18.25 4.61 -19.06
N LEU A 163 -17.36 4.31 -18.11
CA LEU A 163 -16.09 5.00 -17.99
C LEU A 163 -15.03 4.29 -18.83
N THR A 164 -14.15 5.08 -19.43
CA THR A 164 -13.04 4.55 -20.25
C THR A 164 -11.75 5.30 -19.94
N ARG A 165 -10.63 4.61 -20.15
CA ARG A 165 -9.30 5.21 -20.15
C ARG A 165 -8.68 5.03 -21.54
N GLY A 166 -8.41 6.14 -22.25
CA GLY A 166 -7.89 6.07 -23.62
C GLY A 166 -8.81 5.32 -24.61
N GLY A 167 -10.13 5.28 -24.35
CA GLY A 167 -11.11 4.54 -25.15
C GLY A 167 -11.32 3.08 -24.71
N ASN A 168 -10.51 2.54 -23.80
CA ASN A 168 -10.67 1.19 -23.27
C ASN A 168 -11.60 1.19 -22.04
N PRO A 169 -12.53 0.22 -21.91
CA PRO A 169 -13.35 0.08 -20.72
C PRO A 169 -12.49 -0.24 -19.50
N ILE A 170 -13.00 0.09 -18.31
CA ILE A 170 -12.34 -0.28 -17.05
C ILE A 170 -12.60 -1.76 -16.78
N GLU A 171 -11.53 -2.54 -16.81
CA GLU A 171 -11.53 -3.98 -16.56
C GLU A 171 -10.61 -4.31 -15.40
N LYS A 172 -10.75 -5.51 -14.82
CA LYS A 172 -9.87 -5.99 -13.76
C LYS A 172 -8.50 -6.41 -14.30
N THR A 173 -7.44 -6.15 -13.54
CA THR A 173 -6.17 -6.87 -13.70
C THR A 173 -6.39 -8.37 -13.54
N TYR A 174 -5.46 -9.21 -13.99
CA TYR A 174 -5.55 -10.67 -13.95
C TYR A 174 -6.87 -11.23 -14.53
N ASN A 175 -7.62 -10.46 -15.31
CA ASN A 175 -9.00 -10.78 -15.75
C ASN A 175 -9.92 -11.21 -14.59
N GLY A 176 -9.68 -10.68 -13.38
CA GLY A 176 -10.40 -11.04 -12.17
C GLY A 176 -10.07 -12.42 -11.59
N ASN A 177 -8.98 -13.04 -12.03
CA ASN A 177 -8.54 -14.34 -11.51
C ASN A 177 -7.74 -14.18 -10.22
N PHE A 178 -8.38 -14.43 -9.09
CA PHE A 178 -7.76 -14.30 -7.77
C PHE A 178 -6.63 -15.32 -7.52
N GLU A 179 -6.74 -16.54 -8.04
CA GLU A 179 -5.68 -17.55 -7.89
C GLU A 179 -4.40 -17.12 -8.61
N ALA A 180 -4.52 -16.51 -9.79
CA ALA A 180 -3.38 -15.98 -10.53
C ALA A 180 -2.73 -14.81 -9.77
N LEU A 181 -3.53 -13.89 -9.23
CA LEU A 181 -3.04 -12.79 -8.38
C LEU A 181 -2.28 -13.32 -7.16
N LEU A 182 -2.86 -14.28 -6.43
CA LEU A 182 -2.23 -14.84 -5.23
C LEU A 182 -0.97 -15.65 -5.55
N LYS A 183 -0.90 -16.28 -6.72
CA LYS A 183 0.30 -16.99 -7.18
C LYS A 183 1.48 -16.03 -7.34
N ASP A 184 1.24 -14.83 -7.85
CA ASP A 184 2.27 -13.81 -8.10
C ASP A 184 2.67 -13.03 -6.83
N SER A 185 1.97 -13.23 -5.71
CA SER A 185 2.35 -12.60 -4.43
C SER A 185 3.43 -13.43 -3.70
N ASN A 186 4.17 -12.79 -2.80
CA ASN A 186 5.19 -13.44 -1.96
C ASN A 186 4.93 -13.17 -0.48
N ILE A 187 5.36 -14.09 0.39
CA ILE A 187 5.40 -13.83 1.84
C ILE A 187 6.65 -12.97 2.14
N PRO A 188 6.65 -12.18 3.23
CA PRO A 188 7.85 -11.47 3.65
C PRO A 188 9.03 -12.41 3.92
N PRO A 189 10.29 -11.92 3.79
CA PRO A 189 11.47 -12.73 4.05
C PRO A 189 11.58 -13.11 5.53
N ILE A 190 12.29 -14.20 5.80
CA ILE A 190 12.59 -14.65 7.15
C ILE A 190 13.84 -13.91 7.62
N THR A 191 13.80 -13.40 8.86
CA THR A 191 14.97 -12.80 9.50
C THR A 191 16.04 -13.86 9.75
N ILE A 192 17.19 -13.74 9.10
CA ILE A 192 18.35 -14.56 9.39
C ILE A 192 18.98 -14.02 10.68
N LYS A 193 18.91 -14.79 11.77
CA LYS A 193 19.67 -14.47 12.98
C LYS A 193 21.11 -14.84 12.70
N GLU A 194 22.02 -13.85 12.65
CA GLU A 194 23.46 -14.13 12.67
C GLU A 194 23.81 -14.78 14.02
N GLU A 195 24.47 -15.95 13.96
CA GLU A 195 24.96 -16.68 15.15
C GLU A 195 26.20 -16.00 15.75
#